data_dba913a9592bea794d5cdb8e495d5efb
#
_entry.id   dba913a9592bea794d5cdb8e495d5efb
#
_cell.length_a   1.000
_cell.length_b   1.000
_cell.length_c   1.000
_cell.angle_alpha   90.00
_cell.angle_beta   90.00
_cell.angle_gamma   90.00
#
_symmetry.space_group_name_H-M   'P 1'
#
loop_
_entity.id
_entity.type
_entity.pdbx_description
1 polymer ?
#
loop_
_entity_poly.entity_id
_entity_poly.type
_entity_poly.pdbx_seq_one_letter_code
_entity_poly.pdbx_strand_id
1 'polypeptide(L)'
;MYESLRKELRSKKYRMTAQREIVLKIFAESGEKHLGAEDVYRRLIEKRYRISKSTVYRTVELLSKLGFLRRLEFGEGVYRYELATPESDTL
;
A
#
# COMPACT_ATOMS: atom_id res chain seq x y z
N MET A 1 2.05 -5.36 13.29
CA MET A 1 2.59 -4.71 12.12
C MET A 1 1.72 -3.60 11.57
N TYR A 2 0.43 -3.88 11.42
CA TYR A 2 -0.49 -2.88 10.93
C TYR A 2 -0.56 -1.67 11.84
N GLU A 3 -0.54 -1.92 13.13
CA GLU A 3 -0.57 -0.84 14.10
C GLU A 3 0.68 0.01 14.05
N SER A 4 1.81 -0.62 13.77
CA SER A 4 3.04 0.13 13.64
C SER A 4 2.99 1.10 12.48
N LEU A 5 2.38 0.67 11.38
CA LEU A 5 2.25 1.55 10.23
C LEU A 5 1.38 2.76 10.55
N ARG A 6 0.30 2.52 11.27
CA ARG A 6 -0.56 3.63 11.67
C ARG A 6 0.18 4.61 12.55
N LYS A 7 0.95 4.09 13.48
CA LYS A 7 1.71 4.93 14.38
C LYS A 7 2.73 5.76 13.61
N GLU A 8 3.38 5.13 12.67
CA GLU A 8 4.40 5.83 11.91
C GLU A 8 3.80 6.92 11.04
N LEU A 9 2.66 6.68 10.46
CA LEU A 9 1.98 7.71 9.70
C LEU A 9 1.68 8.91 10.58
N ARG A 10 1.24 8.63 11.78
CA ARG A 10 0.89 9.70 12.70
C ARG A 10 2.11 10.51 13.11
N SER A 11 3.20 9.83 13.38
CA SER A 11 4.40 10.52 13.82
C SER A 11 5.00 11.36 12.71
N LYS A 12 4.70 11.04 11.47
CA LYS A 12 5.13 11.84 10.34
C LYS A 12 4.14 12.93 9.99
N LYS A 13 3.13 13.10 10.82
CA LYS A 13 2.10 14.12 10.66
C LYS A 13 1.23 13.90 9.44
N TYR A 14 1.07 12.68 9.03
CA TYR A 14 0.15 12.33 7.96
C TYR A 14 -1.08 11.69 8.56
N ARG A 15 -2.20 12.01 7.96
CA ARG A 15 -3.45 11.49 8.47
C ARG A 15 -3.73 10.12 7.87
N MET A 16 -4.07 9.20 8.73
CA MET A 16 -4.49 7.88 8.27
C MET A 16 -5.96 7.95 7.93
N THR A 17 -6.27 7.83 6.65
CA THR A 17 -7.65 7.81 6.20
C THR A 17 -8.11 6.37 6.04
N ALA A 18 -9.43 6.19 6.00
CA ALA A 18 -9.98 4.85 5.83
C ALA A 18 -9.47 4.23 4.54
N GLN A 19 -9.37 5.03 3.49
CA GLN A 19 -8.91 4.50 2.21
C GLN A 19 -7.47 4.02 2.29
N ARG A 20 -6.62 4.77 2.97
CA ARG A 20 -5.21 4.37 3.09
C ARG A 20 -5.07 3.12 3.93
N GLU A 21 -5.85 3.03 5.00
CA GLU A 21 -5.83 1.84 5.83
C GLU A 21 -6.25 0.60 5.06
N ILE A 22 -7.30 0.74 4.27
CA ILE A 22 -7.81 -0.38 3.51
C ILE A 22 -6.77 -0.88 2.52
N VAL A 23 -6.10 0.05 1.86
CA VAL A 23 -5.08 -0.33 0.88
C VAL A 23 -3.92 -1.04 1.57
N LEU A 24 -3.45 -0.50 2.69
CA LEU A 24 -2.37 -1.16 3.41
C LEU A 24 -2.77 -2.53 3.89
N LYS A 25 -4.03 -2.68 4.27
CA LYS A 25 -4.51 -3.98 4.74
C LYS A 25 -4.49 -5.00 3.62
N ILE A 26 -4.81 -4.57 2.39
CA ILE A 26 -4.75 -5.49 1.26
C ILE A 26 -3.35 -6.08 1.12
N PHE A 27 -2.33 -5.23 1.25
CA PHE A 27 -0.97 -5.71 1.17
C PHE A 27 -0.62 -6.61 2.34
N ALA A 28 -1.08 -6.27 3.52
CA ALA A 28 -0.75 -7.05 4.70
C ALA A 28 -1.39 -8.44 4.65
N GLU A 29 -2.58 -8.54 4.08
CA GLU A 29 -3.28 -9.81 4.02
C GLU A 29 -2.91 -10.64 2.81
N SER A 30 -2.23 -10.03 1.85
CA SER A 30 -1.89 -10.73 0.64
C SER A 30 -0.82 -11.77 0.92
N GLY A 31 -0.97 -12.93 0.29
CA GLY A 31 0.07 -13.93 0.36
C GLY A 31 1.14 -13.74 -0.68
N GLU A 32 1.01 -12.72 -1.51
CA GLU A 32 1.96 -12.48 -2.56
C GLU A 32 2.98 -11.45 -2.14
N LYS A 33 4.16 -11.55 -2.71
CA LYS A 33 5.24 -10.65 -2.35
C LYS A 33 4.96 -9.23 -2.75
N HIS A 34 4.35 -9.05 -3.91
CA HIS A 34 4.09 -7.71 -4.40
C HIS A 34 2.82 -7.70 -5.20
N LEU A 35 2.22 -6.54 -5.30
CA LEU A 35 0.98 -6.35 -6.02
C LEU A 35 1.10 -5.07 -6.85
N GLY A 36 0.54 -5.11 -8.05
CA GLY A 36 0.36 -3.89 -8.81
C GLY A 36 -0.85 -3.13 -8.32
N ALA A 37 -0.93 -1.86 -8.71
CA ALA A 37 -2.09 -1.07 -8.31
C ALA A 37 -3.39 -1.68 -8.81
N GLU A 38 -3.35 -2.26 -10.00
CA GLU A 38 -4.56 -2.88 -10.53
C GLU A 38 -4.95 -4.11 -9.73
N ASP A 39 -3.97 -4.87 -9.25
CA ASP A 39 -4.28 -6.01 -8.40
C ASP A 39 -4.95 -5.55 -7.12
N VAL A 40 -4.46 -4.46 -6.55
CA VAL A 40 -5.07 -3.92 -5.34
C VAL A 40 -6.50 -3.50 -5.62
N TYR A 41 -6.71 -2.81 -6.73
CA TYR A 41 -8.05 -2.39 -7.11
C TYR A 41 -8.99 -3.59 -7.24
N ARG A 42 -8.53 -4.63 -7.90
CA ARG A 42 -9.34 -5.81 -8.13
C ARG A 42 -9.72 -6.47 -6.80
N ARG A 43 -8.76 -6.55 -5.88
CA ARG A 43 -9.05 -7.15 -4.58
C ARG A 43 -10.04 -6.32 -3.79
N LEU A 44 -9.95 -5.00 -3.91
CA LEU A 44 -10.90 -4.12 -3.22
C LEU A 44 -12.30 -4.28 -3.77
N ILE A 45 -12.42 -4.40 -5.09
CA ILE A 45 -13.73 -4.61 -5.69
C ILE A 45 -14.31 -5.95 -5.24
N GLU A 46 -13.47 -6.96 -5.15
CA GLU A 46 -13.94 -8.26 -4.68
C GLU A 46 -14.45 -8.20 -3.26
N LYS A 47 -13.87 -7.34 -2.46
CA LYS A 47 -14.31 -7.15 -1.08
C LYS A 47 -15.46 -6.14 -0.98
N ARG A 48 -15.95 -5.69 -2.12
CA ARG A 48 -17.12 -4.82 -2.20
C ARG A 48 -16.86 -3.43 -1.66
N TYR A 49 -15.65 -2.97 -1.73
CA TYR A 49 -15.34 -1.59 -1.41
C TYR A 49 -15.67 -0.71 -2.62
N ARG A 50 -16.16 0.48 -2.34
CA ARG A 50 -16.44 1.45 -3.39
C ARG A 50 -15.30 2.42 -3.49
N ILE A 51 -14.44 2.19 -4.46
CA ILE A 51 -13.26 3.00 -4.63
C ILE A 51 -12.92 3.02 -6.11
N SER A 52 -12.51 4.18 -6.60
CA SER A 52 -12.19 4.29 -8.01
C SER A 52 -10.77 3.82 -8.24
N LYS A 53 -10.51 3.39 -9.48
CA LYS A 53 -9.19 2.93 -9.83
C LYS A 53 -8.15 4.04 -9.67
N SER A 54 -8.50 5.26 -10.06
CA SER A 54 -7.55 6.36 -9.94
C SER A 54 -7.23 6.65 -8.49
N THR A 55 -8.19 6.48 -7.60
CA THR A 55 -7.92 6.67 -6.18
C THR A 55 -6.95 5.63 -5.67
N VAL A 56 -7.12 4.38 -6.11
CA VAL A 56 -6.19 3.33 -5.71
C VAL A 56 -4.78 3.64 -6.19
N TYR A 57 -4.67 4.02 -7.46
CA TYR A 57 -3.36 4.35 -8.01
C TYR A 57 -2.70 5.47 -7.23
N ARG A 58 -3.47 6.50 -6.94
CA ARG A 58 -2.94 7.64 -6.21
C ARG A 58 -2.54 7.27 -4.80
N THR A 59 -3.32 6.40 -4.18
CA THR A 59 -3.05 6.00 -2.81
C THR A 59 -1.77 5.16 -2.71
N VAL A 60 -1.59 4.19 -3.61
CA VAL A 60 -0.37 3.39 -3.55
C VAL A 60 0.85 4.23 -3.86
N GLU A 61 0.70 5.20 -4.75
CA GLU A 61 1.79 6.11 -5.05
C GLU A 61 2.17 6.92 -3.82
N LEU A 62 1.17 7.44 -3.15
CA LEU A 62 1.41 8.24 -1.96
C LEU A 62 2.07 7.40 -0.88
N LEU A 63 1.54 6.22 -0.63
CA LEU A 63 2.11 5.35 0.40
C LEU A 63 3.54 4.95 0.06
N SER A 64 3.84 4.84 -1.22
CA SER A 64 5.20 4.57 -1.65
C SER A 64 6.11 5.75 -1.34
N LYS A 65 5.64 6.96 -1.61
CA LYS A 65 6.43 8.13 -1.33
C LYS A 65 6.65 8.32 0.15
N LEU A 66 5.70 7.91 0.95
CA LEU A 66 5.82 8.03 2.41
C LEU A 66 6.68 6.92 3.02
N GLY A 67 7.04 5.94 2.24
CA GLY A 67 7.91 4.88 2.74
C GLY A 67 7.17 3.68 3.31
N PHE A 68 5.87 3.63 3.19
CA PHE A 68 5.11 2.48 3.68
C PHE A 68 5.02 1.37 2.66
N LEU A 69 5.16 1.70 1.40
CA LEU A 69 5.25 0.72 0.34
C LEU A 69 6.55 0.96 -0.41
N ARG A 70 7.08 -0.11 -0.98
CA ARG A 70 8.23 -0.02 -1.84
C ARG A 70 7.77 -0.26 -3.27
N ARG A 71 8.16 0.64 -4.17
CA ARG A 71 7.79 0.50 -5.56
C ARG A 71 8.87 -0.27 -6.29
N LEU A 72 8.45 -1.29 -7.02
CA LEU A 72 9.35 -2.11 -7.81
C LEU A 72 9.02 -1.89 -9.27
N GLU A 73 10.06 -1.76 -10.06
CA GLU A 73 9.88 -1.54 -11.50
C GLU A 73 10.27 -2.81 -12.25
N PHE A 74 9.37 -3.30 -13.07
CA PHE A 74 9.58 -4.52 -13.83
C PHE A 74 9.72 -4.22 -15.30
N GLY A 75 10.18 -3.01 -15.64
CA GLY A 75 10.45 -2.67 -17.01
C GLY A 75 9.27 -2.03 -17.70
N GLU A 76 9.57 -1.10 -18.63
CA GLU A 76 8.59 -0.47 -19.50
C GLU A 76 7.39 0.09 -18.74
N GLY A 77 7.65 0.71 -17.60
CA GLY A 77 6.58 1.37 -16.87
C GLY A 77 5.69 0.45 -16.09
N VAL A 78 6.05 -0.81 -15.94
CA VAL A 78 5.27 -1.73 -15.12
C VAL A 78 5.77 -1.64 -13.69
N TYR A 79 4.88 -1.23 -12.79
CA TYR A 79 5.24 -1.04 -11.39
C TYR A 79 4.43 -1.96 -10.51
N ARG A 80 5.08 -2.51 -9.49
CA ARG A 80 4.42 -3.28 -8.46
C ARG A 80 4.89 -2.76 -7.12
N TYR A 81 4.17 -3.11 -6.07
CA TYR A 81 4.42 -2.55 -4.76
C TYR A 81 4.45 -3.66 -3.73
N GLU A 82 5.20 -3.44 -2.67
CA GLU A 82 5.23 -4.37 -1.55
C GLU A 82 5.34 -3.56 -0.28
N LEU A 83 4.96 -4.19 0.83
CA LEU A 83 5.10 -3.53 2.11
C LEU A 83 6.58 -3.33 2.42
N ALA A 84 6.92 -2.12 2.80
CA ALA A 84 8.26 -1.83 3.27
C ALA A 84 8.29 -2.16 4.74
N THR A 85 8.82 -3.32 5.08
CA THR A 85 8.76 -3.79 6.44
C THR A 85 9.92 -3.25 7.25
N PRO A 86 9.65 -2.82 8.46
CA PRO A 86 10.70 -2.23 9.30
C PRO A 86 11.79 -3.20 9.69
N GLU A 87 11.48 -4.47 9.77
CA GLU A 87 12.49 -5.41 10.22
C GLU A 87 13.66 -5.47 9.26
N SER A 88 13.43 -5.14 8.01
CA SER A 88 14.54 -5.07 7.09
C SER A 88 15.49 -3.95 7.48
N ASP A 89 15.03 -3.02 8.24
CA ASP A 89 15.84 -1.90 8.69
C ASP A 89 16.55 -2.18 9.98
N THR A 90 15.99 -3.05 10.78
CA THR A 90 16.55 -3.28 12.09
C THR A 90 17.73 -4.20 12.03
N LEU A 91 18.04 -4.71 10.93
CA LEU A 91 19.16 -5.62 10.80
C LEU A 91 20.43 -4.92 10.39
#